data_e6515a4dc639e5d30a7db8422a3f8560
#
_entry.id   e6515a4dc639e5d30a7db8422a3f8560
#
_cell.length_a   1.000
_cell.length_b   1.000
_cell.length_c   1.000
_cell.angle_alpha   90.00
_cell.angle_beta   90.00
_cell.angle_gamma   90.00
#
_symmetry.space_group_name_H-M   'P 1'
#
loop_
_entity.id
_entity.type
_entity.pdbx_description
1 polymer ?
#
loop_
_entity_poly.entity_id
_entity_poly.type
_entity_poly.pdbx_seq_one_letter_code
_entity_poly.pdbx_strand_id
1 'polypeptide(L)'
;MKIGKICEVINADSIPKKYNYLFDDIVEIKFKPEYVVAVDVATIKLLGGLEEQYKIDMCIDHHSTNTEYADYLLLEDVPAACQIMYEVVLALGVEVDKKIANCLYTGLTTDTGCFRYDSTTAQTYRVAANLIEAGADNGKINRIMFETKTKTYARLERLAIESMRFYEHERVAVITVTQEMFQLTGSNMQETEGLAPLTRQIEGVEIGITITEKPDGSCKASIRTFESVNAAELAKCFGGGGHAQAAGCRFDCDVKEARRLLVEKSKEILA
;
A
#
# COMPACT_ATOMS: atom_id res chain seq x y z
N MET A 1 -3.32 -15.48 21.82
CA MET A 1 -4.53 -16.29 21.98
C MET A 1 -5.28 -15.97 23.25
N LYS A 2 -5.58 -14.71 23.43
CA LYS A 2 -6.17 -14.18 24.68
C LYS A 2 -7.61 -14.65 24.94
N ILE A 3 -8.31 -15.10 23.88
CA ILE A 3 -9.68 -15.66 23.99
C ILE A 3 -9.70 -17.20 23.90
N GLY A 4 -8.55 -17.87 24.07
CA GLY A 4 -8.46 -19.33 24.05
C GLY A 4 -8.62 -19.98 22.67
N LYS A 5 -8.58 -19.20 21.57
CA LYS A 5 -8.65 -19.71 20.20
C LYS A 5 -7.26 -19.79 19.58
N ILE A 6 -7.07 -20.79 18.73
CA ILE A 6 -5.86 -20.95 17.90
C ILE A 6 -6.09 -20.13 16.62
N CYS A 7 -5.11 -19.34 16.21
CA CYS A 7 -5.16 -18.52 15.01
C CYS A 7 -3.82 -18.60 14.28
N GLU A 8 -3.86 -18.64 12.97
CA GLU A 8 -2.71 -18.55 12.07
C GLU A 8 -2.93 -17.41 11.10
N VAL A 9 -1.86 -16.70 10.75
CA VAL A 9 -1.89 -15.67 9.70
C VAL A 9 -1.30 -16.28 8.43
N ILE A 10 -2.05 -16.24 7.35
CA ILE A 10 -1.67 -16.78 6.05
C ILE A 10 -1.59 -15.64 5.04
N ASN A 11 -0.48 -15.53 4.34
CA ASN A 11 -0.29 -14.60 3.22
C ASN A 11 0.20 -15.37 2.00
N ALA A 12 -0.25 -14.99 0.81
CA ALA A 12 0.23 -15.57 -0.45
C ALA A 12 1.70 -15.22 -0.70
N ASP A 13 2.07 -13.99 -0.38
CA ASP A 13 3.43 -13.48 -0.55
C ASP A 13 4.24 -13.53 0.76
N SER A 14 5.56 -13.52 0.62
CA SER A 14 6.46 -13.44 1.78
C SER A 14 6.34 -12.07 2.46
N ILE A 15 6.29 -12.09 3.79
CA ILE A 15 6.21 -10.86 4.59
C ILE A 15 7.51 -10.06 4.45
N PRO A 16 7.46 -8.77 4.08
CA PRO A 16 8.65 -7.94 4.00
C PRO A 16 9.37 -7.81 5.34
N LYS A 17 10.70 -7.85 5.32
CA LYS A 17 11.55 -7.84 6.53
C LYS A 17 11.27 -6.70 7.50
N LYS A 18 10.80 -5.55 7.01
CA LYS A 18 10.44 -4.39 7.85
C LYS A 18 9.34 -4.68 8.87
N TYR A 19 8.54 -5.75 8.65
CA TYR A 19 7.47 -6.18 9.56
C TYR A 19 7.89 -7.28 10.54
N ASN A 20 9.13 -7.81 10.48
CA ASN A 20 9.56 -8.92 11.32
C ASN A 20 9.32 -8.69 12.82
N TYR A 21 9.45 -7.43 13.29
CA TYR A 21 9.25 -7.08 14.70
C TYR A 21 7.82 -7.36 15.22
N LEU A 22 6.85 -7.58 14.33
CA LEU A 22 5.47 -7.94 14.68
C LEU A 22 5.32 -9.45 14.94
N PHE A 23 6.31 -10.27 14.52
CA PHE A 23 6.25 -11.72 14.53
C PHE A 23 7.20 -12.35 15.55
N ASP A 24 7.93 -11.56 16.34
CA ASP A 24 9.01 -12.02 17.26
C ASP A 24 8.56 -13.05 18.27
N ASP A 25 7.45 -13.49 18.50
CA ASP A 25 7.03 -14.56 19.43
C ASP A 25 5.83 -15.36 18.89
N ILE A 26 5.62 -15.34 17.57
CA ILE A 26 4.56 -16.14 16.96
C ILE A 26 5.08 -17.55 16.75
N VAL A 27 4.41 -18.52 17.37
CA VAL A 27 4.67 -19.94 17.17
C VAL A 27 3.70 -20.45 16.11
N GLU A 28 4.23 -20.96 15.01
CA GLU A 28 3.42 -21.63 14.00
C GLU A 28 2.81 -22.91 14.57
N ILE A 29 1.50 -23.02 14.53
CA ILE A 29 0.76 -24.21 14.95
C ILE A 29 -0.08 -24.67 13.76
N LYS A 30 0.28 -25.81 13.18
CA LYS A 30 -0.50 -26.38 12.08
C LYS A 30 -1.83 -26.94 12.61
N PHE A 31 -2.94 -26.44 12.07
CA PHE A 31 -4.28 -26.95 12.35
C PHE A 31 -5.18 -26.76 11.11
N LYS A 32 -6.30 -27.43 11.10
CA LYS A 32 -7.34 -27.16 10.09
C LYS A 32 -8.24 -26.04 10.60
N PRO A 33 -8.33 -24.89 9.93
CA PRO A 33 -9.17 -23.79 10.38
C PRO A 33 -10.65 -24.18 10.31
N GLU A 34 -11.42 -23.77 11.32
CA GLU A 34 -12.87 -23.86 11.31
C GLU A 34 -13.49 -22.63 10.63
N TYR A 35 -12.82 -21.47 10.74
CA TYR A 35 -13.21 -20.21 10.15
C TYR A 35 -12.01 -19.51 9.51
N VAL A 36 -12.23 -18.92 8.37
CA VAL A 36 -11.24 -18.14 7.64
C VAL A 36 -11.72 -16.70 7.51
N VAL A 37 -10.93 -15.77 8.04
CA VAL A 37 -11.23 -14.34 8.05
C VAL A 37 -10.22 -13.62 7.16
N ALA A 38 -10.71 -12.97 6.11
CA ALA A 38 -9.90 -12.02 5.33
C ALA A 38 -9.94 -10.65 6.01
N VAL A 39 -8.78 -9.99 6.10
CA VAL A 39 -8.67 -8.65 6.67
C VAL A 39 -7.97 -7.75 5.68
N ASP A 40 -8.58 -6.58 5.38
CA ASP A 40 -8.00 -5.57 4.49
C ASP A 40 -7.83 -6.05 3.04
N VAL A 41 -8.82 -6.79 2.54
CA VAL A 41 -8.81 -7.37 1.19
C VAL A 41 -10.09 -7.00 0.45
N ALA A 42 -10.02 -6.07 -0.50
CA ALA A 42 -11.18 -5.55 -1.21
C ALA A 42 -11.83 -6.55 -2.18
N THR A 43 -11.05 -7.46 -2.75
CA THR A 43 -11.58 -8.44 -3.72
C THR A 43 -10.92 -9.80 -3.53
N ILE A 44 -11.66 -10.86 -3.81
CA ILE A 44 -11.18 -12.24 -3.68
C ILE A 44 -9.89 -12.51 -4.49
N LYS A 45 -9.72 -11.83 -5.61
CA LYS A 45 -8.51 -11.97 -6.47
C LYS A 45 -7.22 -11.46 -5.80
N LEU A 46 -7.34 -10.60 -4.78
CA LEU A 46 -6.19 -10.09 -4.03
C LEU A 46 -5.66 -11.09 -2.99
N LEU A 47 -6.36 -12.21 -2.78
CA LEU A 47 -5.92 -13.31 -1.91
C LEU A 47 -4.77 -14.13 -2.53
N GLY A 48 -4.44 -13.90 -3.82
CA GLY A 48 -3.23 -14.47 -4.44
C GLY A 48 -3.23 -15.99 -4.58
N GLY A 49 -4.41 -16.60 -4.82
CA GLY A 49 -4.59 -18.04 -4.97
C GLY A 49 -5.01 -18.76 -3.68
N LEU A 50 -5.09 -18.05 -2.55
CA LEU A 50 -5.58 -18.64 -1.29
C LEU A 50 -7.07 -18.97 -1.35
N GLU A 51 -7.83 -18.28 -2.19
CA GLU A 51 -9.26 -18.52 -2.44
C GLU A 51 -9.53 -19.91 -3.05
N GLU A 52 -8.55 -20.52 -3.69
CA GLU A 52 -8.65 -21.88 -4.21
C GLU A 52 -8.53 -22.93 -3.11
N GLN A 53 -7.89 -22.56 -1.98
CA GLN A 53 -7.60 -23.46 -0.86
C GLN A 53 -8.56 -23.27 0.30
N TYR A 54 -9.08 -22.04 0.49
CA TYR A 54 -9.88 -21.66 1.64
C TYR A 54 -11.17 -20.97 1.19
N LYS A 55 -12.31 -21.41 1.76
CA LYS A 55 -13.54 -20.63 1.74
C LYS A 55 -13.39 -19.48 2.73
N ILE A 56 -13.72 -18.27 2.32
CA ILE A 56 -13.67 -17.09 3.18
C ILE A 56 -15.02 -16.94 3.89
N ASP A 57 -15.04 -17.14 5.20
CA ASP A 57 -16.26 -17.06 5.99
C ASP A 57 -16.59 -15.61 6.38
N MET A 58 -15.55 -14.79 6.63
CA MET A 58 -15.74 -13.38 7.01
C MET A 58 -14.71 -12.50 6.33
N CYS A 59 -15.12 -11.29 5.97
CA CYS A 59 -14.22 -10.22 5.54
C CYS A 59 -14.38 -9.02 6.47
N ILE A 60 -13.26 -8.47 6.95
CA ILE A 60 -13.19 -7.20 7.69
C ILE A 60 -12.40 -6.23 6.84
N ASP A 61 -13.05 -5.16 6.36
CA ASP A 61 -12.44 -4.30 5.34
C ASP A 61 -12.92 -2.84 5.47
N HIS A 62 -12.19 -1.93 4.85
CA HIS A 62 -12.50 -0.52 4.79
C HIS A 62 -12.56 0.05 3.36
N HIS A 63 -12.30 -0.78 2.36
CA HIS A 63 -12.32 -0.35 0.96
C HIS A 63 -13.75 -0.20 0.42
N SER A 64 -14.11 0.98 -0.07
CA SER A 64 -15.39 1.23 -0.74
C SER A 64 -15.61 0.39 -2.00
N THR A 65 -14.56 -0.23 -2.52
CA THR A 65 -14.57 -1.11 -3.70
C THR A 65 -14.66 -2.60 -3.33
N ASN A 66 -14.96 -2.93 -2.06
CA ASN A 66 -15.13 -4.32 -1.64
C ASN A 66 -16.22 -5.00 -2.46
N THR A 67 -15.96 -6.25 -2.88
CA THR A 67 -16.86 -7.04 -3.75
C THR A 67 -17.75 -8.03 -2.99
N GLU A 68 -17.83 -7.89 -1.65
CA GLU A 68 -18.73 -8.68 -0.78
C GLU A 68 -18.60 -10.21 -0.98
N TYR A 69 -17.37 -10.71 -1.09
CA TYR A 69 -17.08 -12.09 -1.47
C TYR A 69 -17.11 -13.11 -0.31
N ALA A 70 -17.28 -12.66 0.92
CA ALA A 70 -17.34 -13.51 2.12
C ALA A 70 -18.80 -13.71 2.59
N ASP A 71 -19.05 -14.79 3.36
CA ASP A 71 -20.38 -15.04 3.93
C ASP A 71 -20.81 -13.94 4.92
N TYR A 72 -19.86 -13.37 5.66
CA TYR A 72 -20.06 -12.23 6.56
C TYR A 72 -19.12 -11.09 6.17
N LEU A 73 -19.64 -9.87 6.15
CA LEU A 73 -18.88 -8.67 5.85
C LEU A 73 -19.02 -7.66 6.99
N LEU A 74 -17.87 -7.21 7.52
CA LEU A 74 -17.76 -6.02 8.35
C LEU A 74 -17.00 -4.97 7.55
N LEU A 75 -17.75 -4.04 6.96
CA LEU A 75 -17.21 -2.98 6.11
C LEU A 75 -17.55 -1.63 6.74
N GLU A 76 -16.54 -0.82 6.99
CA GLU A 76 -16.68 0.53 7.54
C GLU A 76 -15.86 1.53 6.74
N ASP A 77 -16.42 2.72 6.52
CA ASP A 77 -15.72 3.83 5.87
C ASP A 77 -14.78 4.53 6.86
N VAL A 78 -13.64 3.93 7.09
CA VAL A 78 -12.59 4.41 7.99
C VAL A 78 -11.22 4.38 7.29
N PRO A 79 -10.23 5.15 7.78
CA PRO A 79 -8.92 5.26 7.11
C PRO A 79 -8.08 3.99 7.04
N ALA A 80 -8.37 2.99 7.89
CA ALA A 80 -7.57 1.77 8.01
C ALA A 80 -8.41 0.61 8.56
N ALA A 81 -8.25 -0.60 8.04
CA ALA A 81 -8.85 -1.81 8.60
C ALA A 81 -8.42 -2.04 10.06
N CYS A 82 -7.22 -1.59 10.45
CA CYS A 82 -6.75 -1.65 11.84
C CYS A 82 -7.57 -0.80 12.81
N GLN A 83 -8.28 0.24 12.35
CA GLN A 83 -9.23 0.99 13.19
C GLN A 83 -10.47 0.13 13.51
N ILE A 84 -10.99 -0.62 12.53
CA ILE A 84 -12.08 -1.59 12.76
C ILE A 84 -11.60 -2.71 13.70
N MET A 85 -10.41 -3.23 13.44
CA MET A 85 -9.83 -4.29 14.29
C MET A 85 -9.61 -3.85 15.74
N TYR A 86 -9.32 -2.57 15.99
CA TYR A 86 -9.26 -2.02 17.35
C TYR A 86 -10.61 -2.18 18.07
N GLU A 87 -11.70 -1.78 17.43
CA GLU A 87 -13.06 -1.91 17.99
C GLU A 87 -13.46 -3.39 18.16
N VAL A 88 -13.11 -4.26 17.22
CA VAL A 88 -13.33 -5.72 17.33
C VAL A 88 -12.60 -6.29 18.53
N VAL A 89 -11.36 -5.92 18.78
CA VAL A 89 -10.57 -6.39 19.94
C VAL A 89 -11.24 -5.95 21.25
N LEU A 90 -11.72 -4.70 21.32
CA LEU A 90 -12.44 -4.21 22.50
C LEU A 90 -13.79 -4.93 22.69
N ALA A 91 -14.56 -5.15 21.63
CA ALA A 91 -15.84 -5.84 21.66
C ALA A 91 -15.72 -7.31 22.13
N LEU A 92 -14.58 -7.94 21.85
CA LEU A 92 -14.23 -9.28 22.34
C LEU A 92 -13.78 -9.29 23.81
N GLY A 93 -13.75 -8.14 24.48
CA GLY A 93 -13.29 -8.03 25.88
C GLY A 93 -11.79 -8.28 26.05
N VAL A 94 -11.00 -8.13 24.98
CA VAL A 94 -9.56 -8.34 25.01
C VAL A 94 -8.85 -7.06 25.40
N GLU A 95 -8.02 -7.14 26.42
CA GLU A 95 -7.13 -6.04 26.78
C GLU A 95 -6.07 -5.82 25.70
N VAL A 96 -5.96 -4.60 25.20
CA VAL A 96 -4.96 -4.19 24.22
C VAL A 96 -3.60 -4.07 24.92
N ASP A 97 -2.79 -5.13 24.81
CA ASP A 97 -1.41 -5.09 25.31
C ASP A 97 -0.47 -4.45 24.27
N LYS A 98 0.79 -4.29 24.64
CA LYS A 98 1.83 -3.71 23.78
C LYS A 98 1.97 -4.40 22.42
N LYS A 99 1.80 -5.75 22.34
CA LYS A 99 1.90 -6.49 21.07
C LYS A 99 0.74 -6.15 20.13
N ILE A 100 -0.48 -6.23 20.64
CA ILE A 100 -1.69 -5.84 19.91
C ILE A 100 -1.57 -4.37 19.49
N ALA A 101 -1.17 -3.49 20.42
CA ALA A 101 -1.00 -2.07 20.15
C ALA A 101 0.02 -1.80 19.04
N ASN A 102 1.16 -2.49 19.02
CA ASN A 102 2.15 -2.37 17.95
C ASN A 102 1.57 -2.80 16.58
N CYS A 103 0.85 -3.92 16.53
CA CYS A 103 0.23 -4.40 15.29
C CYS A 103 -0.79 -3.39 14.75
N LEU A 104 -1.73 -2.98 15.60
CA LEU A 104 -2.80 -2.05 15.22
C LEU A 104 -2.25 -0.66 14.85
N TYR A 105 -1.26 -0.15 15.60
CA TYR A 105 -0.63 1.12 15.30
C TYR A 105 0.15 1.07 13.97
N THR A 106 0.79 -0.07 13.67
CA THR A 106 1.49 -0.24 12.38
C THR A 106 0.54 -0.12 11.20
N GLY A 107 -0.58 -0.88 11.19
CA GLY A 107 -1.56 -0.77 10.11
C GLY A 107 -2.22 0.61 10.06
N LEU A 108 -2.60 1.16 11.21
CA LEU A 108 -3.21 2.49 11.28
C LEU A 108 -2.29 3.58 10.68
N THR A 109 -0.99 3.55 11.00
CA THR A 109 -0.04 4.56 10.52
C THR A 109 0.35 4.33 9.06
N THR A 110 0.40 3.09 8.56
CA THR A 110 0.71 2.81 7.14
C THR A 110 -0.41 3.27 6.22
N ASP A 111 -1.66 2.97 6.52
CA ASP A 111 -2.83 3.31 5.70
C ASP A 111 -3.13 4.81 5.68
N THR A 112 -2.81 5.51 6.77
CA THR A 112 -2.96 6.96 6.86
C THR A 112 -1.74 7.73 6.38
N GLY A 113 -0.72 7.05 5.88
CA GLY A 113 0.55 7.67 5.46
C GLY A 113 1.21 8.44 6.59
N CYS A 114 1.25 7.88 7.79
CA CYS A 114 1.64 8.55 9.04
C CYS A 114 0.74 9.75 9.36
N PHE A 115 -0.56 9.54 9.29
CA PHE A 115 -1.62 10.53 9.59
C PHE A 115 -1.62 11.77 8.68
N ARG A 116 -1.06 11.66 7.47
CA ARG A 116 -0.95 12.78 6.50
C ARG A 116 -2.03 12.79 5.44
N TYR A 117 -2.76 11.68 5.27
CA TYR A 117 -3.81 11.60 4.25
C TYR A 117 -5.11 12.23 4.74
N ASP A 118 -5.88 12.79 3.82
CA ASP A 118 -7.14 13.49 4.09
C ASP A 118 -8.21 12.59 4.70
N SER A 119 -8.11 11.27 4.49
CA SER A 119 -8.95 10.27 5.13
C SER A 119 -8.77 10.19 6.66
N THR A 120 -7.66 10.75 7.22
CA THR A 120 -7.37 10.71 8.64
C THR A 120 -8.37 11.55 9.43
N THR A 121 -9.10 10.92 10.35
CA THR A 121 -10.14 11.58 11.14
C THR A 121 -9.71 11.85 12.59
N ALA A 122 -10.49 12.66 13.32
CA ALA A 122 -10.27 12.85 14.75
C ALA A 122 -10.40 11.53 15.53
N GLN A 123 -11.26 10.60 15.08
CA GLN A 123 -11.36 9.26 15.68
C GLN A 123 -10.09 8.44 15.46
N THR A 124 -9.48 8.53 14.29
CA THR A 124 -8.20 7.89 14.00
C THR A 124 -7.10 8.32 14.98
N TYR A 125 -7.02 9.62 15.28
CA TYR A 125 -6.09 10.15 16.28
C TYR A 125 -6.40 9.67 17.70
N ARG A 126 -7.68 9.52 18.07
CA ARG A 126 -8.06 8.95 19.38
C ARG A 126 -7.63 7.50 19.50
N VAL A 127 -7.87 6.70 18.45
CA VAL A 127 -7.41 5.30 18.41
C VAL A 127 -5.88 5.25 18.51
N ALA A 128 -5.16 6.09 17.77
CA ALA A 128 -3.70 6.17 17.85
C ALA A 128 -3.22 6.52 19.28
N ALA A 129 -3.87 7.49 19.95
CA ALA A 129 -3.55 7.86 21.32
C ALA A 129 -3.75 6.68 22.28
N ASN A 130 -4.90 5.99 22.20
CA ASN A 130 -5.18 4.81 23.03
C ASN A 130 -4.15 3.69 22.80
N LEU A 131 -3.72 3.47 21.55
CA LEU A 131 -2.69 2.49 21.24
C LEU A 131 -1.32 2.87 21.82
N ILE A 132 -0.96 4.17 21.83
CA ILE A 132 0.26 4.67 22.46
C ILE A 132 0.17 4.50 23.99
N GLU A 133 -0.96 4.80 24.60
CA GLU A 133 -1.21 4.57 26.02
C GLU A 133 -1.11 3.09 26.39
N ALA A 134 -1.56 2.19 25.50
CA ALA A 134 -1.40 0.74 25.63
C ALA A 134 0.04 0.24 25.39
N GLY A 135 0.97 1.15 25.10
CA GLY A 135 2.40 0.87 24.99
C GLY A 135 2.93 0.64 23.58
N ALA A 136 2.21 1.06 22.52
CA ALA A 136 2.74 1.03 21.16
C ALA A 136 4.03 1.85 21.07
N ASP A 137 5.06 1.26 20.45
CA ASP A 137 6.35 1.93 20.22
C ASP A 137 6.28 2.78 18.94
N ASN A 138 5.46 3.83 18.99
CA ASN A 138 5.17 4.69 17.86
C ASN A 138 6.43 5.28 17.21
N GLY A 139 7.43 5.68 18.01
CA GLY A 139 8.68 6.22 17.49
C GLY A 139 9.48 5.19 16.71
N LYS A 140 9.58 3.95 17.20
CA LYS A 140 10.24 2.85 16.49
C LYS A 140 9.48 2.47 15.22
N ILE A 141 8.15 2.36 15.31
CA ILE A 141 7.30 1.98 14.18
C ILE A 141 7.41 3.02 13.07
N ASN A 142 7.23 4.30 13.38
CA ASN A 142 7.29 5.37 12.39
C ASN A 142 8.67 5.44 11.71
N ARG A 143 9.74 5.29 12.49
CA ARG A 143 11.10 5.23 11.92
C ARG A 143 11.28 4.05 10.97
N ILE A 144 10.84 2.84 11.35
CA ILE A 144 10.96 1.65 10.48
C ILE A 144 10.14 1.84 9.19
N MET A 145 8.91 2.33 9.30
CA MET A 145 7.97 2.40 8.17
C MET A 145 8.24 3.57 7.22
N PHE A 146 8.67 4.73 7.73
CA PHE A 146 8.71 5.97 6.95
C PHE A 146 10.08 6.62 6.84
N GLU A 147 11.02 6.33 7.75
CA GLU A 147 12.33 7.00 7.78
C GLU A 147 13.49 6.07 7.44
N THR A 148 13.31 4.75 7.52
CA THR A 148 14.37 3.79 7.26
C THR A 148 14.35 3.34 5.80
N LYS A 149 15.47 3.55 5.11
CA LYS A 149 15.70 3.12 3.73
C LYS A 149 16.86 2.13 3.68
N THR A 150 16.77 1.14 2.79
CA THR A 150 17.93 0.30 2.47
C THR A 150 18.98 1.12 1.72
N LYS A 151 20.24 0.69 1.75
CA LYS A 151 21.29 1.34 0.97
C LYS A 151 21.06 1.20 -0.53
N THR A 152 20.48 0.09 -0.95
CA THR A 152 20.11 -0.20 -2.35
C THR A 152 18.99 0.73 -2.81
N TYR A 153 17.94 0.88 -1.99
CA TYR A 153 16.87 1.84 -2.26
C TYR A 153 17.38 3.28 -2.36
N ALA A 154 18.22 3.74 -1.43
CA ALA A 154 18.75 5.10 -1.46
C ALA A 154 19.56 5.40 -2.73
N ARG A 155 20.31 4.40 -3.25
CA ARG A 155 21.00 4.52 -4.53
C ARG A 155 20.03 4.56 -5.71
N LEU A 156 19.00 3.71 -5.69
CA LEU A 156 17.95 3.69 -6.71
C LEU A 156 17.17 5.00 -6.74
N GLU A 157 16.77 5.52 -5.58
CA GLU A 157 16.06 6.79 -5.43
C GLU A 157 16.84 7.95 -6.04
N ARG A 158 18.17 8.02 -5.83
CA ARG A 158 19.03 9.01 -6.46
C ARG A 158 18.95 8.93 -7.98
N LEU A 159 19.11 7.74 -8.58
CA LEU A 159 19.02 7.57 -10.03
C LEU A 159 17.62 7.87 -10.56
N ALA A 160 16.59 7.49 -9.82
CA ALA A 160 15.20 7.77 -10.16
C ALA A 160 14.95 9.30 -10.21
N ILE A 161 15.43 10.04 -9.19
CA ILE A 161 15.33 11.52 -9.18
C ILE A 161 16.10 12.14 -10.35
N GLU A 162 17.31 11.66 -10.64
CA GLU A 162 18.10 12.12 -11.80
C GLU A 162 17.39 11.88 -13.15
N SER A 163 16.57 10.83 -13.22
CA SER A 163 15.75 10.51 -14.41
C SER A 163 14.52 11.38 -14.59
N MET A 164 14.15 12.18 -13.59
CA MET A 164 12.93 12.98 -13.61
C MET A 164 12.89 13.95 -14.77
N ARG A 165 11.76 14.01 -15.46
CA ARG A 165 11.50 14.95 -16.56
C ARG A 165 10.15 15.59 -16.35
N PHE A 166 10.04 16.87 -16.69
CA PHE A 166 8.84 17.68 -16.56
C PHE A 166 8.22 17.95 -17.92
N TYR A 167 6.90 18.00 -17.96
CA TYR A 167 6.09 18.23 -19.16
C TYR A 167 4.91 19.16 -18.81
N GLU A 168 4.23 19.68 -19.85
CA GLU A 168 3.02 20.50 -19.74
C GLU A 168 3.16 21.64 -18.72
N HIS A 169 4.17 22.50 -18.95
CA HIS A 169 4.50 23.61 -18.08
C HIS A 169 4.81 23.17 -16.64
N GLU A 170 5.52 22.05 -16.51
CA GLU A 170 5.94 21.44 -15.23
C GLU A 170 4.79 20.87 -14.38
N ARG A 171 3.57 20.78 -14.92
CA ARG A 171 2.42 20.17 -14.25
C ARG A 171 2.45 18.64 -14.26
N VAL A 172 3.26 18.02 -15.12
CA VAL A 172 3.45 16.57 -15.19
C VAL A 172 4.91 16.24 -14.91
N ALA A 173 5.17 15.41 -13.91
CA ALA A 173 6.50 14.88 -13.63
C ALA A 173 6.57 13.37 -13.89
N VAL A 174 7.59 12.92 -14.61
CA VAL A 174 7.79 11.50 -14.94
C VAL A 174 9.16 11.05 -14.46
N ILE A 175 9.20 10.05 -13.61
CA ILE A 175 10.39 9.27 -13.22
C ILE A 175 10.39 7.96 -14.02
N THR A 176 11.59 7.54 -14.46
CA THR A 176 11.77 6.24 -15.10
C THR A 176 12.78 5.40 -14.31
N VAL A 177 12.45 4.14 -14.10
CA VAL A 177 13.31 3.14 -13.45
C VAL A 177 13.55 2.01 -14.42
N THR A 178 14.81 1.82 -14.82
CA THR A 178 15.21 0.82 -15.82
C THR A 178 15.85 -0.40 -15.17
N GLN A 179 15.95 -1.51 -15.93
CA GLN A 179 16.65 -2.70 -15.47
C GLN A 179 18.15 -2.43 -15.22
N GLU A 180 18.76 -1.51 -15.98
CA GLU A 180 20.13 -1.05 -15.74
C GLU A 180 20.29 -0.41 -14.35
N MET A 181 19.31 0.43 -13.92
CA MET A 181 19.32 1.04 -12.60
C MET A 181 19.28 -0.01 -11.49
N PHE A 182 18.49 -1.08 -11.64
CA PHE A 182 18.48 -2.19 -10.67
C PHE A 182 19.85 -2.88 -10.59
N GLN A 183 20.48 -3.14 -11.72
CA GLN A 183 21.81 -3.74 -11.77
C GLN A 183 22.88 -2.85 -11.10
N LEU A 184 22.89 -1.55 -11.40
CA LEU A 184 23.85 -0.59 -10.86
C LEU A 184 23.71 -0.41 -9.34
N THR A 185 22.52 -0.51 -8.80
CA THR A 185 22.24 -0.24 -7.39
C THR A 185 22.19 -1.49 -6.52
N GLY A 186 22.01 -2.65 -7.14
CA GLY A 186 21.76 -3.91 -6.45
C GLY A 186 20.37 -3.97 -5.81
N SER A 187 19.44 -3.11 -6.26
CA SER A 187 18.05 -3.06 -5.83
C SER A 187 17.17 -4.01 -6.66
N ASN A 188 15.87 -4.08 -6.33
CA ASN A 188 14.92 -4.93 -7.02
C ASN A 188 13.54 -4.25 -7.15
N MET A 189 12.61 -4.93 -7.84
CA MET A 189 11.26 -4.42 -8.10
C MET A 189 10.46 -4.09 -6.82
N GLN A 190 10.67 -4.81 -5.73
CA GLN A 190 9.97 -4.55 -4.45
C GLN A 190 10.38 -3.20 -3.83
N GLU A 191 11.59 -2.72 -4.15
CA GLU A 191 12.09 -1.44 -3.66
C GLU A 191 11.57 -0.23 -4.46
N THR A 192 10.69 -0.41 -5.47
CA THR A 192 10.14 0.70 -6.27
C THR A 192 8.92 1.39 -5.66
N GLU A 193 8.26 0.78 -4.67
CA GLU A 193 7.02 1.31 -4.09
C GLU A 193 7.17 2.72 -3.52
N GLY A 194 8.30 3.00 -2.88
CA GLY A 194 8.61 4.32 -2.30
C GLY A 194 8.91 5.41 -3.33
N LEU A 195 9.10 5.08 -4.62
CA LEU A 195 9.43 6.05 -5.65
C LEU A 195 8.20 6.78 -6.22
N ALA A 196 7.03 6.12 -6.24
CA ALA A 196 5.83 6.70 -6.83
C ALA A 196 5.39 8.03 -6.19
N PRO A 197 5.50 8.25 -4.86
CA PRO A 197 5.18 9.53 -4.24
C PRO A 197 6.15 10.67 -4.58
N LEU A 198 7.39 10.38 -5.00
CA LEU A 198 8.41 11.42 -5.21
C LEU A 198 8.00 12.45 -6.26
N THR A 199 7.35 12.02 -7.34
CA THR A 199 6.88 12.92 -8.40
C THR A 199 5.80 13.88 -7.90
N ARG A 200 4.93 13.43 -7.00
CA ARG A 200 3.85 14.24 -6.42
C ARG A 200 4.37 15.25 -5.38
N GLN A 201 5.55 15.04 -4.81
CA GLN A 201 6.12 15.94 -3.80
C GLN A 201 6.73 17.22 -4.39
N ILE A 202 6.70 17.37 -5.72
CA ILE A 202 7.24 18.55 -6.40
C ILE A 202 6.13 19.60 -6.51
N GLU A 203 6.44 20.82 -6.11
CA GLU A 203 5.53 21.97 -6.19
C GLU A 203 5.06 22.18 -7.63
N GLY A 204 3.76 22.42 -7.83
CA GLY A 204 3.14 22.66 -9.14
C GLY A 204 2.85 21.39 -9.95
N VAL A 205 3.31 20.22 -9.53
CA VAL A 205 3.00 18.96 -10.23
C VAL A 205 1.61 18.49 -9.85
N GLU A 206 0.75 18.32 -10.84
CA GLU A 206 -0.60 17.79 -10.70
C GLU A 206 -0.66 16.28 -11.02
N ILE A 207 0.16 15.81 -11.96
CA ILE A 207 0.27 14.41 -12.36
C ILE A 207 1.71 13.93 -12.18
N GLY A 208 1.93 13.03 -11.23
CA GLY A 208 3.20 12.36 -11.02
C GLY A 208 3.15 10.92 -11.56
N ILE A 209 4.10 10.54 -12.38
CA ILE A 209 4.18 9.22 -13.02
C ILE A 209 5.53 8.59 -12.71
N THR A 210 5.51 7.32 -12.29
CA THR A 210 6.72 6.50 -12.17
C THR A 210 6.57 5.30 -13.09
N ILE A 211 7.43 5.21 -14.11
CA ILE A 211 7.47 4.10 -15.06
C ILE A 211 8.60 3.18 -14.66
N THR A 212 8.29 1.92 -14.40
CA THR A 212 9.27 0.89 -14.04
C THR A 212 9.32 -0.18 -15.11
N GLU A 213 10.49 -0.35 -15.70
CA GLU A 213 10.78 -1.40 -16.66
C GLU A 213 10.83 -2.76 -15.96
N LYS A 214 10.22 -3.78 -16.57
CA LYS A 214 10.27 -5.17 -16.11
C LYS A 214 11.33 -5.97 -16.85
N PRO A 215 11.74 -7.14 -16.32
CA PRO A 215 12.73 -8.00 -16.98
C PRO A 215 12.35 -8.48 -18.39
N ASP A 216 11.05 -8.54 -18.71
CA ASP A 216 10.50 -8.92 -20.01
C ASP A 216 10.42 -7.75 -21.01
N GLY A 217 10.90 -6.54 -20.61
CA GLY A 217 10.85 -5.33 -21.43
C GLY A 217 9.52 -4.59 -21.39
N SER A 218 8.49 -5.15 -20.74
CA SER A 218 7.24 -4.46 -20.48
C SER A 218 7.41 -3.40 -19.37
N CYS A 219 6.41 -2.52 -19.18
CA CYS A 219 6.45 -1.48 -18.17
C CYS A 219 5.26 -1.52 -17.23
N LYS A 220 5.50 -1.17 -15.95
CA LYS A 220 4.46 -0.81 -14.99
C LYS A 220 4.52 0.70 -14.79
N ALA A 221 3.39 1.39 -14.92
CA ALA A 221 3.26 2.78 -14.55
C ALA A 221 2.48 2.91 -13.23
N SER A 222 3.00 3.72 -12.31
CA SER A 222 2.32 4.14 -11.09
C SER A 222 2.03 5.63 -11.22
N ILE A 223 0.76 6.00 -11.06
CA ILE A 223 0.26 7.36 -11.24
C ILE A 223 -0.15 7.90 -9.87
N ARG A 224 0.23 9.11 -9.57
CA ARG A 224 -0.15 9.84 -8.36
C ARG A 224 -0.61 11.23 -8.76
N THR A 225 -1.75 11.67 -8.24
CA THR A 225 -2.33 12.98 -8.59
C THR A 225 -2.76 13.73 -7.34
N PHE A 226 -3.07 15.00 -7.50
CA PHE A 226 -3.82 15.81 -6.56
C PHE A 226 -5.30 15.85 -6.93
N GLU A 227 -6.12 16.55 -6.15
CA GLU A 227 -7.59 16.61 -6.27
C GLU A 227 -8.11 17.04 -7.65
N SER A 228 -7.31 17.81 -8.40
CA SER A 228 -7.69 18.31 -9.73
C SER A 228 -7.76 17.21 -10.81
N VAL A 229 -7.10 16.07 -10.59
CA VAL A 229 -6.98 15.00 -11.59
C VAL A 229 -7.24 13.64 -10.98
N ASN A 230 -8.12 12.87 -11.64
CA ASN A 230 -8.41 11.47 -11.24
C ASN A 230 -7.40 10.50 -11.87
N ALA A 231 -6.47 9.97 -11.06
CA ALA A 231 -5.48 9.01 -11.50
C ALA A 231 -6.09 7.71 -12.05
N ALA A 232 -7.22 7.26 -11.49
CA ALA A 232 -7.88 6.04 -11.95
C ALA A 232 -8.45 6.19 -13.36
N GLU A 233 -8.95 7.38 -13.73
CA GLU A 233 -9.42 7.66 -15.08
C GLU A 233 -8.27 7.67 -16.08
N LEU A 234 -7.14 8.28 -15.74
CA LEU A 234 -5.94 8.21 -16.57
C LEU A 234 -5.46 6.76 -16.76
N ALA A 235 -5.40 5.99 -15.68
CA ALA A 235 -5.00 4.57 -15.74
C ALA A 235 -5.95 3.72 -16.58
N LYS A 236 -7.27 3.94 -16.51
CA LYS A 236 -8.30 3.23 -17.29
C LYS A 236 -8.10 3.38 -18.79
N CYS A 237 -7.58 4.52 -19.27
CA CYS A 237 -7.27 4.73 -20.68
C CYS A 237 -6.26 3.69 -21.22
N PHE A 238 -5.50 3.05 -20.33
CA PHE A 238 -4.49 2.06 -20.65
C PHE A 238 -4.80 0.68 -20.03
N GLY A 239 -6.08 0.39 -19.76
CA GLY A 239 -6.51 -0.89 -19.19
C GLY A 239 -6.13 -1.10 -17.73
N GLY A 240 -5.73 -0.03 -17.03
CA GLY A 240 -5.40 -0.04 -15.61
C GLY A 240 -6.54 0.40 -14.70
N GLY A 241 -6.22 0.72 -13.45
CA GLY A 241 -7.18 1.17 -12.45
C GLY A 241 -6.52 1.56 -11.14
N GLY A 242 -7.37 1.84 -10.14
CA GLY A 242 -6.95 2.25 -8.80
C GLY A 242 -7.92 3.25 -8.19
N HIS A 243 -7.40 4.07 -7.28
CA HIS A 243 -8.13 5.14 -6.61
C HIS A 243 -7.96 6.48 -7.31
N ALA A 244 -8.77 7.47 -6.94
CA ALA A 244 -8.75 8.80 -7.54
C ALA A 244 -7.36 9.48 -7.51
N GLN A 245 -6.57 9.28 -6.46
CA GLN A 245 -5.24 9.89 -6.32
C GLN A 245 -4.07 8.90 -6.51
N ALA A 246 -4.35 7.60 -6.68
CA ALA A 246 -3.33 6.57 -6.79
C ALA A 246 -3.80 5.42 -7.68
N ALA A 247 -3.24 5.31 -8.87
CA ALA A 247 -3.61 4.28 -9.84
C ALA A 247 -2.37 3.70 -10.53
N GLY A 248 -2.57 2.64 -11.30
CA GLY A 248 -1.50 2.03 -12.09
C GLY A 248 -2.02 1.33 -13.33
N CYS A 249 -1.16 1.20 -14.31
CA CYS A 249 -1.41 0.46 -15.55
C CYS A 249 -0.14 -0.25 -16.04
N ARG A 250 -0.29 -1.09 -17.05
CA ARG A 250 0.80 -1.84 -17.67
C ARG A 250 0.87 -1.50 -19.15
N PHE A 251 2.09 -1.61 -19.68
CA PHE A 251 2.37 -1.39 -21.09
C PHE A 251 3.25 -2.54 -21.61
N ASP A 252 2.86 -3.12 -22.74
CA ASP A 252 3.64 -4.13 -23.46
C ASP A 252 4.59 -3.44 -24.47
N CYS A 253 5.22 -2.35 -24.04
CA CYS A 253 6.18 -1.58 -24.82
C CYS A 253 7.29 -1.05 -23.90
N ASP A 254 8.35 -0.47 -24.50
CA ASP A 254 9.48 0.09 -23.77
C ASP A 254 9.13 1.36 -22.99
N VAL A 255 10.05 1.77 -22.12
CA VAL A 255 9.92 2.94 -21.26
C VAL A 255 9.67 4.25 -22.03
N LYS A 256 10.28 4.39 -23.23
CA LYS A 256 10.17 5.62 -24.03
C LYS A 256 8.76 5.76 -24.60
N GLU A 257 8.22 4.67 -25.11
CA GLU A 257 6.87 4.65 -25.70
C GLU A 257 5.81 4.76 -24.59
N ALA A 258 5.95 4.03 -23.47
CA ALA A 258 5.06 4.16 -22.32
C ALA A 258 5.02 5.61 -21.80
N ARG A 259 6.18 6.28 -21.69
CA ARG A 259 6.27 7.68 -21.30
C ARG A 259 5.56 8.60 -22.30
N ARG A 260 5.79 8.42 -23.60
CA ARG A 260 5.13 9.22 -24.64
C ARG A 260 3.62 9.15 -24.53
N LEU A 261 3.06 7.96 -24.44
CA LEU A 261 1.62 7.72 -24.34
C LEU A 261 1.01 8.37 -23.07
N LEU A 262 1.68 8.19 -21.94
CA LEU A 262 1.22 8.75 -20.66
C LEU A 262 1.28 10.28 -20.67
N VAL A 263 2.32 10.87 -21.19
CA VAL A 263 2.46 12.33 -21.30
C VAL A 263 1.41 12.92 -22.24
N GLU A 264 1.19 12.32 -23.42
CA GLU A 264 0.15 12.77 -24.35
C GLU A 264 -1.24 12.73 -23.71
N LYS A 265 -1.56 11.64 -23.02
CA LYS A 265 -2.85 11.53 -22.33
C LYS A 265 -2.99 12.48 -21.15
N SER A 266 -1.92 12.71 -20.42
CA SER A 266 -1.89 13.70 -19.34
C SER A 266 -2.15 15.12 -19.86
N LYS A 267 -1.60 15.45 -21.03
CA LYS A 267 -1.85 16.73 -21.71
C LYS A 267 -3.33 16.93 -22.04
N GLU A 268 -3.99 15.90 -22.58
CA GLU A 268 -5.42 15.97 -22.89
C GLU A 268 -6.28 16.20 -21.64
N ILE A 269 -5.90 15.63 -20.50
CA ILE A 269 -6.62 15.77 -19.23
C ILE A 269 -6.41 17.16 -18.62
N LEU A 270 -5.23 17.76 -18.81
CA LEU A 270 -4.88 19.06 -18.25
C LEU A 270 -5.29 20.25 -19.15
N ALA A 271 -5.74 20.00 -20.39
CA ALA A 271 -6.20 21.02 -21.32
C ALA A 271 -7.57 21.56 -20.93
#